data_71031516caa234de66277d62a63efcd9
#
_entry.id   71031516caa234de66277d62a63efcd9
#
_cell.length_a   1.000
_cell.length_b   1.000
_cell.length_c   1.000
_cell.angle_alpha   90.00
_cell.angle_beta   90.00
_cell.angle_gamma   90.00
#
_symmetry.space_group_name_H-M   'P 1'
#
loop_
_entity.id
_entity.type
_entity.pdbx_description
1 polymer ?
#
loop_
_entity_poly.entity_id
_entity_poly.type
_entity_poly.pdbx_seq_one_letter_code
_entity_poly.pdbx_strand_id
1 'polypeptide(L)'
;MKRRIVAVLLLVAMMLSMLAACGGQTPNQGETPNQGETPNQGGETVQTVGNFAVPEGGYDGSEVTIRFYNTMGANLREVLDLYIVEFNKLYPNIHIEASQVGNYDDVREQIATEITVGNQPNIAYCYPDHVALYNIAKAVTTLDGLIESDIEVTRADGTTEILGLTDEQKADFIEGYYNEGKQFGDGLMYTLPMSKSTEVLYYNKTFFDENGLTVPTTWDELEAVCAKIKEIDPNAIPLGYDSEANWFITMTEQYGAPYTSATGDHFLFNNDTNKEFVKRFREWYKKGYLTTQEIYGSYTSGLFVSTEEVKSYMSIGSSAGATHQRPKMVDGVYPFEVGIATIPQVDASNPKVISQGPSLCILQGGKTSDQQVVASWLFVKYLTTNMAFQTEFSSTSGYMPVLESAQQEENYAAWLAKADGYSFLTA
;
A
#
# COMPACT_ATOMS: atom_id res chain seq x y z
N MET A 1 -17.73 -17.22 32.12
CA MET A 1 -17.30 -16.06 32.90
C MET A 1 -16.17 -16.36 33.90
N LYS A 2 -16.25 -17.37 34.77
CA LYS A 2 -15.19 -17.67 35.79
C LYS A 2 -13.79 -17.95 35.25
N ARG A 3 -13.63 -18.60 34.06
CA ARG A 3 -12.31 -18.87 33.45
C ARG A 3 -11.61 -17.65 32.86
N ARG A 4 -12.34 -16.64 32.44
CA ARG A 4 -11.76 -15.38 31.89
C ARG A 4 -11.27 -14.44 32.99
N ILE A 5 -11.87 -14.48 34.16
CA ILE A 5 -11.45 -13.69 35.33
C ILE A 5 -10.15 -14.20 35.94
N VAL A 6 -9.92 -15.51 35.92
CA VAL A 6 -8.68 -16.13 36.40
C VAL A 6 -7.49 -15.80 35.48
N ALA A 7 -7.70 -15.72 34.16
CA ALA A 7 -6.63 -15.36 33.21
C ALA A 7 -6.20 -13.90 33.35
N VAL A 8 -7.14 -12.99 33.62
CA VAL A 8 -6.82 -11.56 33.83
C VAL A 8 -6.09 -11.34 35.16
N LEU A 9 -6.44 -12.07 36.21
CA LEU A 9 -5.77 -11.97 37.52
C LEU A 9 -4.32 -12.54 37.47
N LEU A 10 -4.05 -13.54 36.65
CA LEU A 10 -2.70 -14.06 36.43
C LEU A 10 -1.81 -13.10 35.65
N LEU A 11 -2.34 -12.37 34.66
CA LEU A 11 -1.63 -11.34 33.91
C LEU A 11 -1.27 -10.12 34.78
N VAL A 12 -2.15 -9.71 35.67
CA VAL A 12 -1.90 -8.59 36.61
C VAL A 12 -0.85 -8.98 37.66
N ALA A 13 -0.82 -10.24 38.10
CA ALA A 13 0.18 -10.74 39.06
C ALA A 13 1.59 -10.82 38.44
N MET A 14 1.71 -11.11 37.13
CA MET A 14 3.01 -11.09 36.43
C MET A 14 3.56 -9.69 36.19
N MET A 15 2.71 -8.67 36.03
CA MET A 15 3.17 -7.29 35.86
C MET A 15 3.63 -6.63 37.17
N LEU A 16 3.17 -7.08 38.32
CA LEU A 16 3.57 -6.54 39.64
C LEU A 16 4.91 -7.10 40.16
N SER A 17 5.43 -8.17 39.57
CA SER A 17 6.72 -8.76 39.98
C SER A 17 7.95 -8.14 39.30
N MET A 18 7.78 -7.26 38.28
CA MET A 18 8.89 -6.59 37.59
C MET A 18 9.24 -5.19 38.15
N LEU A 19 8.55 -4.71 39.15
CA LEU A 19 8.77 -3.36 39.73
C LEU A 19 9.58 -3.32 41.03
N ALA A 20 10.19 -4.43 41.46
CA ALA A 20 10.87 -4.53 42.74
C ALA A 20 12.40 -4.67 42.67
N ALA A 21 13.05 -4.35 41.55
CA ALA A 21 14.50 -4.45 41.43
C ALA A 21 15.12 -3.24 40.75
N CYS A 22 15.18 -2.10 41.44
CA CYS A 22 16.15 -1.03 41.21
C CYS A 22 16.11 -0.04 42.35
N GLY A 23 16.87 -0.28 43.38
CA GLY A 23 17.20 0.66 44.46
C GLY A 23 18.61 1.20 44.31
N GLY A 24 18.70 2.45 44.20
CA GLY A 24 19.64 3.50 44.14
C GLY A 24 21.12 3.34 44.43
N GLN A 25 21.91 4.19 43.74
CA GLN A 25 23.03 4.92 44.30
C GLN A 25 23.32 6.19 43.48
N THR A 26 23.43 7.32 44.15
CA THR A 26 23.73 8.66 43.65
C THR A 26 25.23 8.87 43.37
N PRO A 27 25.60 9.89 42.57
CA PRO A 27 26.91 9.99 41.93
C PRO A 27 27.93 10.73 42.77
N ASN A 28 29.20 10.41 42.57
CA ASN A 28 30.34 11.21 43.04
C ASN A 28 31.11 11.77 41.85
N GLN A 29 31.41 13.06 41.95
CA GLN A 29 32.23 13.82 40.98
C GLN A 29 33.73 13.50 41.15
N GLY A 30 34.45 13.59 40.04
CA GLY A 30 35.84 13.94 40.09
C GLY A 30 36.76 13.22 39.11
N GLU A 31 37.45 14.06 38.35
CA GLU A 31 38.75 13.86 37.73
C GLU A 31 38.85 13.34 36.29
N THR A 32 39.28 14.29 35.46
CA THR A 32 39.88 14.07 34.13
C THR A 32 41.30 13.51 34.28
N PRO A 33 41.74 12.63 33.38
CA PRO A 33 43.08 12.72 32.86
C PRO A 33 43.21 12.53 31.35
N ASN A 34 43.83 13.52 30.76
CA ASN A 34 44.97 13.48 29.85
C ASN A 34 45.01 12.50 28.66
N GLN A 35 45.33 13.13 27.55
CA GLN A 35 45.57 12.66 26.18
C GLN A 35 46.55 11.49 26.10
N GLY A 36 46.17 10.53 25.25
CA GLY A 36 47.08 9.56 24.65
C GLY A 36 46.78 9.51 23.15
N GLU A 37 47.76 9.95 22.38
CA GLU A 37 47.76 9.88 20.91
C GLU A 37 47.69 8.44 20.45
N THR A 38 46.81 8.15 19.48
CA THR A 38 46.77 6.88 18.74
C THR A 38 46.85 7.12 17.25
N PRO A 39 47.47 6.23 16.50
CA PRO A 39 47.83 6.49 15.09
C PRO A 39 46.65 6.47 14.18
N ASN A 40 46.62 7.44 13.31
CA ASN A 40 45.76 7.58 12.15
C ASN A 40 45.85 6.35 11.22
N GLN A 41 44.88 5.48 11.25
CA GLN A 41 44.62 4.59 10.13
C GLN A 41 43.48 5.20 9.31
N GLY A 42 43.81 5.70 8.12
CA GLY A 42 42.88 6.20 7.15
C GLY A 42 41.98 5.06 6.67
N GLY A 43 40.81 4.93 7.27
CA GLY A 43 39.65 4.29 6.72
C GLY A 43 38.72 5.39 6.30
N GLU A 44 38.38 5.47 5.03
CA GLU A 44 37.28 6.29 4.56
C GLU A 44 36.04 5.86 5.34
N THR A 45 35.54 6.75 6.17
CA THR A 45 34.23 6.55 6.82
C THR A 45 33.18 6.66 5.72
N VAL A 46 32.70 5.51 5.24
CA VAL A 46 31.47 5.44 4.46
C VAL A 46 30.39 6.09 5.33
N GLN A 47 29.92 7.26 4.93
CA GLN A 47 28.78 7.89 5.61
C GLN A 47 27.56 7.00 5.38
N THR A 48 27.14 6.29 6.41
CA THR A 48 25.92 5.50 6.39
C THR A 48 24.75 6.46 6.38
N VAL A 49 24.08 6.57 5.23
CA VAL A 49 22.80 7.29 5.13
C VAL A 49 21.70 6.30 5.52
N GLY A 50 21.01 6.58 6.64
CA GLY A 50 19.95 5.70 7.14
C GLY A 50 20.44 4.66 8.16
N ASN A 51 19.73 3.53 8.23
CA ASN A 51 19.93 2.48 9.24
C ASN A 51 20.56 1.19 8.69
N PHE A 52 20.96 1.17 7.43
CA PHE A 52 21.63 0.04 6.78
C PHE A 52 22.90 0.49 6.07
N ALA A 53 24.00 -0.16 6.38
CA ALA A 53 25.29 0.03 5.71
C ALA A 53 25.43 -1.04 4.63
N VAL A 54 25.47 -0.63 3.37
CA VAL A 54 25.67 -1.54 2.24
C VAL A 54 27.06 -2.19 2.35
N PRO A 55 27.19 -3.54 2.31
CA PRO A 55 28.47 -4.21 2.29
C PRO A 55 29.35 -3.74 1.13
N GLU A 56 30.66 -3.64 1.33
CA GLU A 56 31.63 -3.13 0.35
C GLU A 56 31.56 -3.84 -1.02
N GLY A 57 31.27 -5.13 -1.04
CA GLY A 57 31.09 -5.92 -2.29
C GLY A 57 29.65 -6.02 -2.77
N GLY A 58 28.70 -5.35 -2.12
CA GLY A 58 27.27 -5.53 -2.44
C GLY A 58 26.81 -6.96 -2.18
N TYR A 59 26.21 -7.60 -3.18
CA TYR A 59 25.83 -9.02 -3.12
C TYR A 59 27.05 -9.90 -3.44
N ASP A 60 27.41 -10.77 -2.50
CA ASP A 60 28.59 -11.62 -2.59
C ASP A 60 28.38 -12.96 -3.30
N GLY A 61 27.18 -13.22 -3.80
CA GLY A 61 26.82 -14.48 -4.46
C GLY A 61 26.43 -15.61 -3.51
N SER A 62 26.32 -15.36 -2.20
CA SER A 62 25.91 -16.37 -1.21
C SER A 62 24.48 -16.84 -1.45
N GLU A 63 24.23 -18.11 -1.09
CA GLU A 63 22.87 -18.67 -1.15
C GLU A 63 22.02 -18.07 -0.02
N VAL A 64 20.90 -17.43 -0.40
CA VAL A 64 19.97 -16.80 0.54
C VAL A 64 18.52 -17.10 0.15
N THR A 65 17.67 -17.23 1.17
CA THR A 65 16.21 -17.31 1.00
C THR A 65 15.59 -16.01 1.45
N ILE A 66 14.72 -15.45 0.60
CA ILE A 66 13.99 -14.21 0.78
C ILE A 66 12.49 -14.53 0.86
N ARG A 67 11.89 -14.30 2.02
CA ARG A 67 10.44 -14.43 2.21
C ARG A 67 9.76 -13.13 1.85
N PHE A 68 8.76 -13.23 0.98
CA PHE A 68 7.98 -12.09 0.50
C PHE A 68 6.48 -12.28 0.82
N TYR A 69 5.93 -11.43 1.70
CA TYR A 69 4.51 -11.43 2.04
C TYR A 69 3.72 -10.42 1.19
N ASN A 70 2.66 -10.91 0.57
CA ASN A 70 1.81 -10.12 -0.32
C ASN A 70 0.33 -10.53 -0.21
N THR A 71 -0.54 -9.77 -0.89
CA THR A 71 -2.00 -10.01 -0.95
C THR A 71 -2.48 -10.43 -2.33
N MET A 72 -1.56 -10.82 -3.23
CA MET A 72 -1.85 -11.08 -4.63
C MET A 72 -2.83 -12.25 -4.82
N GLY A 73 -3.88 -12.03 -5.59
CA GLY A 73 -4.75 -13.10 -6.09
C GLY A 73 -4.03 -14.02 -7.10
N ALA A 74 -4.69 -15.10 -7.50
CA ALA A 74 -4.07 -16.16 -8.33
C ALA A 74 -3.43 -15.61 -9.62
N ASN A 75 -4.14 -14.76 -10.37
CA ASN A 75 -3.65 -14.22 -11.65
C ASN A 75 -2.36 -13.39 -11.48
N LEU A 76 -2.29 -12.56 -10.43
CA LEU A 76 -1.11 -11.74 -10.16
C LEU A 76 0.06 -12.57 -9.65
N ARG A 77 -0.22 -13.66 -8.93
CA ARG A 77 0.84 -14.61 -8.52
C ARG A 77 1.45 -15.33 -9.71
N GLU A 78 0.65 -15.70 -10.71
CA GLU A 78 1.20 -16.29 -11.95
C GLU A 78 2.18 -15.34 -12.64
N VAL A 79 1.87 -14.03 -12.70
CA VAL A 79 2.79 -13.04 -13.23
C VAL A 79 4.04 -12.94 -12.33
N LEU A 80 3.88 -12.82 -11.01
CA LEU A 80 5.01 -12.75 -10.08
C LEU A 80 5.92 -13.98 -10.20
N ASP A 81 5.34 -15.18 -10.24
CA ASP A 81 6.10 -16.45 -10.34
C ASP A 81 6.92 -16.52 -11.63
N LEU A 82 6.37 -16.03 -12.76
CA LEU A 82 7.09 -15.93 -14.01
C LEU A 82 8.33 -15.02 -13.85
N TYR A 83 8.16 -13.84 -13.23
CA TYR A 83 9.29 -12.90 -13.08
C TYR A 83 10.28 -13.32 -11.98
N ILE A 84 9.87 -14.11 -10.99
CA ILE A 84 10.80 -14.79 -10.07
C ILE A 84 11.71 -15.75 -10.87
N VAL A 85 11.13 -16.52 -11.80
CA VAL A 85 11.94 -17.42 -12.66
C VAL A 85 12.93 -16.62 -13.52
N GLU A 86 12.53 -15.49 -14.11
CA GLU A 86 13.42 -14.63 -14.89
C GLU A 86 14.51 -13.99 -13.99
N PHE A 87 14.15 -13.52 -12.80
CA PHE A 87 15.11 -13.00 -11.81
C PHE A 87 16.14 -14.05 -11.39
N ASN A 88 15.72 -15.30 -11.19
CA ASN A 88 16.60 -16.40 -10.80
C ASN A 88 17.60 -16.79 -11.92
N LYS A 89 17.35 -16.41 -13.19
CA LYS A 89 18.37 -16.56 -14.24
C LYS A 89 19.52 -15.57 -14.06
N LEU A 90 19.23 -14.42 -13.46
CA LEU A 90 20.22 -13.38 -13.15
C LEU A 90 20.95 -13.67 -11.83
N TYR A 91 20.22 -14.13 -10.83
CA TYR A 91 20.69 -14.38 -9.45
C TYR A 91 20.22 -15.75 -8.94
N PRO A 92 20.84 -16.85 -9.40
CA PRO A 92 20.37 -18.21 -9.11
C PRO A 92 20.45 -18.62 -7.63
N ASN A 93 21.29 -17.92 -6.85
CA ASN A 93 21.46 -18.21 -5.41
C ASN A 93 20.52 -17.38 -4.52
N ILE A 94 19.65 -16.57 -5.10
CA ILE A 94 18.60 -15.83 -4.37
C ILE A 94 17.26 -16.55 -4.55
N HIS A 95 16.82 -17.25 -3.53
CA HIS A 95 15.56 -18.00 -3.54
C HIS A 95 14.43 -17.16 -3.00
N ILE A 96 13.42 -16.84 -3.82
CA ILE A 96 12.27 -16.05 -3.42
C ILE A 96 11.11 -16.97 -3.02
N GLU A 97 10.67 -16.88 -1.77
CA GLU A 97 9.48 -17.53 -1.24
C GLU A 97 8.35 -16.52 -1.08
N ALA A 98 7.55 -16.34 -2.14
CA ALA A 98 6.41 -15.45 -2.13
C ALA A 98 5.18 -16.14 -1.50
N SER A 99 4.59 -15.52 -0.50
CA SER A 99 3.43 -16.04 0.23
C SER A 99 2.28 -15.04 0.21
N GLN A 100 1.10 -15.50 -0.17
CA GLN A 100 -0.12 -14.72 0.00
C GLN A 100 -0.56 -14.80 1.47
N VAL A 101 -0.74 -13.63 2.10
CA VAL A 101 -1.24 -13.50 3.46
C VAL A 101 -2.51 -12.66 3.40
N GLY A 102 -3.66 -13.30 3.42
CA GLY A 102 -4.99 -12.68 3.48
C GLY A 102 -5.16 -11.34 2.76
N ASN A 103 -5.66 -10.34 3.46
CA ASN A 103 -5.73 -8.95 3.03
C ASN A 103 -4.57 -8.10 3.61
N TYR A 104 -4.57 -6.79 3.39
CA TYR A 104 -3.51 -5.89 3.87
C TYR A 104 -3.42 -5.82 5.40
N ASP A 105 -4.55 -5.91 6.11
CA ASP A 105 -4.57 -5.94 7.58
C ASP A 105 -3.98 -7.23 8.11
N ASP A 106 -4.28 -8.36 7.46
CA ASP A 106 -3.70 -9.66 7.81
C ASP A 106 -2.17 -9.64 7.66
N VAL A 107 -1.65 -9.06 6.56
CA VAL A 107 -0.20 -8.86 6.36
C VAL A 107 0.38 -8.01 7.48
N ARG A 108 -0.25 -6.87 7.79
CA ARG A 108 0.21 -5.95 8.83
C ARG A 108 0.27 -6.63 10.20
N GLU A 109 -0.79 -7.32 10.61
CA GLU A 109 -0.90 -7.95 11.92
C GLU A 109 0.05 -9.13 12.07
N GLN A 110 0.19 -9.94 11.02
CA GLN A 110 1.13 -11.05 11.02
C GLN A 110 2.57 -10.55 11.16
N ILE A 111 2.98 -9.56 10.37
CA ILE A 111 4.33 -9.00 10.44
C ILE A 111 4.59 -8.36 11.80
N ALA A 112 3.64 -7.56 12.32
CA ALA A 112 3.76 -6.96 13.65
C ALA A 112 3.96 -8.02 14.75
N THR A 113 3.29 -9.16 14.63
CA THR A 113 3.47 -10.30 15.54
C THR A 113 4.83 -10.94 15.36
N GLU A 114 5.25 -11.21 14.12
CA GLU A 114 6.52 -11.89 13.81
C GLU A 114 7.75 -11.05 14.16
N ILE A 115 7.66 -9.73 14.08
CA ILE A 115 8.71 -8.79 14.54
C ILE A 115 9.03 -9.03 16.03
N THR A 116 8.04 -9.32 16.86
CA THR A 116 8.25 -9.53 18.31
C THR A 116 9.13 -10.72 18.64
N VAL A 117 9.22 -11.69 17.72
CA VAL A 117 10.05 -12.91 17.86
C VAL A 117 11.22 -12.95 16.86
N GLY A 118 11.41 -11.89 16.07
CA GLY A 118 12.46 -11.79 15.06
C GLY A 118 12.31 -12.80 13.92
N ASN A 119 11.08 -13.06 13.48
CA ASN A 119 10.77 -14.00 12.40
C ASN A 119 9.97 -13.35 11.26
N GLN A 120 10.02 -12.02 11.14
CA GLN A 120 9.38 -11.28 10.06
C GLN A 120 9.93 -11.68 8.67
N PRO A 121 9.16 -11.49 7.57
CA PRO A 121 9.65 -11.70 6.21
C PRO A 121 10.75 -10.69 5.86
N ASN A 122 11.40 -10.89 4.72
CA ASN A 122 12.41 -9.96 4.22
C ASN A 122 11.79 -8.82 3.41
N ILE A 123 10.72 -9.11 2.66
CA ILE A 123 9.99 -8.14 1.83
C ILE A 123 8.50 -8.24 2.17
N ALA A 124 7.82 -7.11 2.18
CA ALA A 124 6.38 -7.09 2.36
C ALA A 124 5.70 -6.04 1.48
N TYR A 125 4.47 -6.36 1.04
CA TYR A 125 3.50 -5.37 0.65
C TYR A 125 3.16 -4.50 1.85
N CYS A 126 3.15 -3.18 1.65
CA CYS A 126 2.87 -2.24 2.71
C CYS A 126 2.18 -0.99 2.21
N TYR A 127 1.51 -0.34 3.15
CA TYR A 127 1.12 1.05 3.09
C TYR A 127 1.98 1.87 4.06
N PRO A 128 2.00 3.21 3.98
CA PRO A 128 2.81 4.05 4.86
C PRO A 128 2.54 3.83 6.35
N ASP A 129 1.30 3.60 6.75
CA ASP A 129 0.91 3.32 8.14
C ASP A 129 1.45 1.97 8.64
N HIS A 130 1.53 0.96 7.77
CA HIS A 130 2.19 -0.33 8.09
C HIS A 130 3.68 -0.13 8.40
N VAL A 131 4.36 0.62 7.53
CA VAL A 131 5.79 0.95 7.71
C VAL A 131 6.01 1.72 9.00
N ALA A 132 5.17 2.71 9.29
CA ALA A 132 5.23 3.46 10.54
C ALA A 132 5.11 2.54 11.77
N LEU A 133 4.19 1.56 11.73
CA LEU A 133 4.04 0.55 12.79
C LEU A 133 5.29 -0.32 12.95
N TYR A 134 5.82 -0.86 11.84
CA TYR A 134 7.01 -1.72 11.88
C TYR A 134 8.27 -0.95 12.31
N ASN A 135 8.35 0.34 11.97
CA ASN A 135 9.48 1.18 12.32
C ASN A 135 9.52 1.58 13.80
N ILE A 136 8.41 1.46 14.54
CA ILE A 136 8.44 1.55 16.02
C ILE A 136 9.44 0.54 16.61
N ALA A 137 9.50 -0.66 16.03
CA ALA A 137 10.44 -1.71 16.41
C ALA A 137 11.79 -1.62 15.68
N LYS A 138 12.01 -0.59 14.84
CA LYS A 138 13.18 -0.43 13.95
C LYS A 138 13.40 -1.62 13.03
N ALA A 139 12.30 -2.23 12.58
CA ALA A 139 12.32 -3.43 11.76
C ALA A 139 12.33 -3.13 10.25
N VAL A 140 12.27 -1.85 9.84
CA VAL A 140 12.28 -1.46 8.42
C VAL A 140 13.66 -0.94 8.04
N THR A 141 14.18 -1.44 6.93
CA THR A 141 15.42 -0.97 6.32
C THR A 141 15.16 0.33 5.56
N THR A 142 16.00 1.36 5.79
CA THR A 142 16.02 2.54 4.93
C THR A 142 16.71 2.23 3.62
N LEU A 143 16.16 2.70 2.52
CA LEU A 143 16.61 2.34 1.17
C LEU A 143 17.66 3.30 0.60
N ASP A 144 17.92 4.44 1.25
CA ASP A 144 18.79 5.52 0.72
C ASP A 144 20.17 5.00 0.37
N GLY A 145 20.85 4.28 1.26
CA GLY A 145 22.16 3.71 0.99
C GLY A 145 22.16 2.67 -0.13
N LEU A 146 21.06 1.93 -0.28
CA LEU A 146 20.88 0.96 -1.36
C LEU A 146 20.60 1.67 -2.69
N ILE A 147 19.76 2.70 -2.69
CA ILE A 147 19.38 3.49 -3.88
C ILE A 147 20.59 4.23 -4.46
N GLU A 148 21.41 4.83 -3.60
CA GLU A 148 22.55 5.66 -4.02
C GLU A 148 23.86 4.86 -4.17
N SER A 149 23.81 3.53 -4.05
CA SER A 149 25.00 2.68 -4.17
C SER A 149 25.50 2.63 -5.62
N ASP A 150 26.77 2.91 -5.82
CA ASP A 150 27.51 2.80 -7.08
C ASP A 150 28.26 1.45 -7.24
N ILE A 151 28.08 0.55 -6.29
CA ILE A 151 28.71 -0.78 -6.29
C ILE A 151 28.18 -1.59 -7.48
N GLU A 152 29.12 -2.16 -8.27
CA GLU A 152 28.77 -3.12 -9.31
C GLU A 152 28.55 -4.52 -8.72
N VAL A 153 27.44 -5.15 -9.10
CA VAL A 153 27.15 -6.55 -8.79
C VAL A 153 27.15 -7.39 -10.05
N THR A 154 27.66 -8.60 -9.96
CA THR A 154 27.79 -9.51 -11.12
C THR A 154 26.63 -10.47 -11.17
N ARG A 155 25.99 -10.57 -12.33
CA ARG A 155 24.92 -11.52 -12.64
C ARG A 155 25.49 -12.88 -13.08
N ALA A 156 24.67 -13.92 -13.07
CA ALA A 156 25.07 -15.27 -13.46
C ALA A 156 25.54 -15.39 -14.92
N ASP A 157 25.08 -14.50 -15.80
CA ASP A 157 25.52 -14.45 -17.21
C ASP A 157 26.88 -13.73 -17.41
N GLY A 158 27.48 -13.24 -16.32
CA GLY A 158 28.73 -12.51 -16.31
C GLY A 158 28.60 -11.01 -16.62
N THR A 159 27.39 -10.50 -16.84
CA THR A 159 27.18 -9.05 -16.94
C THR A 159 27.19 -8.41 -15.56
N THR A 160 27.43 -7.11 -15.50
CA THR A 160 27.35 -6.34 -14.25
C THR A 160 26.18 -5.35 -14.30
N GLU A 161 25.66 -5.00 -13.12
CA GLU A 161 24.77 -3.88 -12.96
C GLU A 161 25.16 -3.10 -11.70
N ILE A 162 24.82 -1.81 -11.66
CA ILE A 162 24.93 -1.01 -10.43
C ILE A 162 23.89 -1.51 -9.43
N LEU A 163 24.31 -1.73 -8.18
CA LEU A 163 23.42 -2.15 -7.10
C LEU A 163 22.31 -1.12 -6.88
N GLY A 164 22.64 0.16 -6.90
CA GLY A 164 21.70 1.27 -6.76
C GLY A 164 20.79 1.49 -7.97
N LEU A 165 20.04 2.58 -7.93
CA LEU A 165 19.25 3.05 -9.08
C LEU A 165 20.09 4.03 -9.90
N THR A 166 20.09 3.86 -11.23
CA THR A 166 20.64 4.88 -12.11
C THR A 166 19.79 6.15 -12.10
N ASP A 167 20.34 7.27 -12.57
CA ASP A 167 19.60 8.52 -12.65
C ASP A 167 18.38 8.39 -13.59
N GLU A 168 18.51 7.60 -14.67
CA GLU A 168 17.40 7.30 -15.58
C GLU A 168 16.32 6.49 -14.88
N GLN A 169 16.67 5.49 -14.08
CA GLN A 169 15.69 4.70 -13.31
C GLN A 169 14.97 5.54 -12.25
N LYS A 170 15.70 6.44 -11.56
CA LYS A 170 15.10 7.36 -10.60
C LYS A 170 14.11 8.32 -11.27
N ALA A 171 14.50 8.86 -12.44
CA ALA A 171 13.70 9.81 -13.22
C ALA A 171 12.46 9.15 -13.87
N ASP A 172 12.48 7.84 -14.09
CA ASP A 172 11.38 7.10 -14.72
C ASP A 172 10.23 6.79 -13.73
N PHE A 173 10.49 6.86 -12.43
CA PHE A 173 9.40 6.74 -11.46
C PHE A 173 8.48 7.95 -11.52
N ILE A 174 7.17 7.71 -11.48
CA ILE A 174 6.20 8.79 -11.29
C ILE A 174 6.46 9.45 -9.94
N GLU A 175 6.80 10.74 -9.97
CA GLU A 175 7.32 11.50 -8.84
C GLU A 175 6.46 11.37 -7.57
N GLY A 176 5.14 11.48 -7.71
CA GLY A 176 4.21 11.35 -6.57
C GLY A 176 4.26 9.99 -5.90
N TYR A 177 4.39 8.92 -6.69
CA TYR A 177 4.47 7.56 -6.18
C TYR A 177 5.83 7.27 -5.51
N TYR A 178 6.91 7.77 -6.10
CA TYR A 178 8.25 7.63 -5.54
C TYR A 178 8.40 8.37 -4.20
N ASN A 179 7.91 9.61 -4.15
CA ASN A 179 8.03 10.46 -2.97
C ASN A 179 7.16 10.00 -1.79
N GLU A 180 6.14 9.16 -2.00
CA GLU A 180 5.37 8.52 -0.91
C GLU A 180 6.30 7.74 0.04
N GLY A 181 7.35 7.10 -0.50
CA GLY A 181 8.34 6.36 0.27
C GLY A 181 9.17 7.19 1.26
N LYS A 182 9.10 8.54 1.18
CA LYS A 182 9.83 9.49 2.07
C LYS A 182 8.94 10.20 3.09
N GLN A 183 7.66 9.84 3.19
CA GLN A 183 6.68 10.58 4.01
C GLN A 183 6.66 10.18 5.49
N PHE A 184 7.83 9.86 6.07
CA PHE A 184 7.95 9.38 7.46
C PHE A 184 8.53 10.43 8.41
N GLY A 185 8.78 11.65 7.95
CA GLY A 185 9.14 12.81 8.77
C GLY A 185 10.65 13.00 8.97
N ASP A 186 11.49 12.05 8.59
CA ASP A 186 12.96 12.13 8.66
C ASP A 186 13.64 12.31 7.28
N GLY A 187 12.85 12.29 6.20
CA GLY A 187 13.32 12.46 4.83
C GLY A 187 13.99 11.23 4.23
N LEU A 188 14.03 10.11 4.95
CA LEU A 188 14.60 8.85 4.47
C LEU A 188 13.58 8.06 3.65
N MET A 189 14.09 7.26 2.71
CA MET A 189 13.29 6.37 1.87
C MET A 189 13.09 5.02 2.57
N TYR A 190 11.83 4.62 2.76
CA TYR A 190 11.47 3.36 3.41
C TYR A 190 10.80 2.36 2.48
N THR A 191 10.26 2.83 1.36
CA THR A 191 9.52 1.97 0.42
C THR A 191 9.80 2.37 -1.02
N LEU A 192 9.65 1.40 -1.96
CA LEU A 192 9.47 1.71 -3.37
C LEU A 192 8.04 1.33 -3.80
N PRO A 193 7.43 2.11 -4.70
CA PRO A 193 6.10 1.80 -5.20
C PRO A 193 6.14 0.54 -6.07
N MET A 194 5.22 -0.40 -5.82
CA MET A 194 5.11 -1.64 -6.60
C MET A 194 4.09 -1.49 -7.74
N SER A 195 2.93 -0.99 -7.41
CA SER A 195 1.82 -0.72 -8.33
C SER A 195 0.86 0.25 -7.65
N LYS A 196 0.19 1.08 -8.41
CA LYS A 196 -0.67 2.12 -7.84
C LYS A 196 -2.10 2.05 -8.36
N SER A 197 -3.02 2.57 -7.58
CA SER A 197 -4.44 2.71 -7.91
C SER A 197 -4.99 3.99 -7.27
N THR A 198 -6.23 4.31 -7.59
CA THR A 198 -6.98 5.38 -6.96
C THR A 198 -8.42 4.92 -6.73
N GLU A 199 -9.23 5.69 -6.02
CA GLU A 199 -10.66 5.46 -5.97
C GLU A 199 -11.35 6.09 -7.17
N VAL A 200 -12.32 5.36 -7.72
CA VAL A 200 -13.19 5.79 -8.82
C VAL A 200 -14.64 5.49 -8.49
N LEU A 201 -15.54 6.21 -9.13
CA LEU A 201 -16.98 5.96 -9.08
C LEU A 201 -17.38 5.03 -10.24
N TYR A 202 -17.75 3.81 -9.92
CA TYR A 202 -18.44 2.90 -10.84
C TYR A 202 -19.94 3.15 -10.77
N TYR A 203 -20.62 3.16 -11.92
CA TYR A 203 -22.07 3.34 -11.95
C TYR A 203 -22.70 2.44 -13.00
N ASN A 204 -23.94 2.02 -12.77
CA ASN A 204 -24.72 1.27 -13.73
C ASN A 204 -25.19 2.22 -14.83
N LYS A 205 -24.41 2.28 -15.93
CA LYS A 205 -24.64 3.20 -17.04
C LYS A 205 -26.00 2.96 -17.71
N THR A 206 -26.38 1.70 -17.87
CA THR A 206 -27.70 1.34 -18.45
C THR A 206 -28.83 1.95 -17.62
N PHE A 207 -28.80 1.78 -16.29
CA PHE A 207 -29.83 2.35 -15.43
C PHE A 207 -29.82 3.90 -15.44
N PHE A 208 -28.65 4.52 -15.46
CA PHE A 208 -28.53 5.98 -15.53
C PHE A 208 -29.13 6.51 -16.83
N ASP A 209 -28.80 5.91 -17.98
CA ASP A 209 -29.31 6.30 -19.30
C ASP A 209 -30.83 6.11 -19.39
N GLU A 210 -31.35 4.98 -18.94
CA GLU A 210 -32.79 4.67 -18.96
C GLU A 210 -33.63 5.62 -18.09
N ASN A 211 -33.05 6.15 -17.00
CA ASN A 211 -33.77 7.01 -16.06
C ASN A 211 -33.35 8.49 -16.16
N GLY A 212 -32.52 8.85 -17.16
CA GLY A 212 -32.07 10.23 -17.37
C GLY A 212 -31.27 10.79 -16.19
N LEU A 213 -30.51 9.96 -15.48
CA LEU A 213 -29.65 10.37 -14.39
C LEU A 213 -28.31 10.88 -14.92
N THR A 214 -27.79 11.93 -14.32
CA THR A 214 -26.46 12.47 -14.62
C THR A 214 -25.45 11.93 -13.62
N VAL A 215 -24.26 11.57 -14.09
CA VAL A 215 -23.15 11.14 -13.23
C VAL A 215 -22.74 12.28 -12.31
N PRO A 216 -22.73 12.07 -10.98
CA PRO A 216 -22.44 13.14 -10.03
C PRO A 216 -20.95 13.48 -10.03
N THR A 217 -20.62 14.76 -10.02
CA THR A 217 -19.27 15.30 -9.90
C THR A 217 -18.99 15.88 -8.52
N THR A 218 -20.04 16.12 -7.74
CA THR A 218 -19.96 16.62 -6.36
C THR A 218 -20.74 15.71 -5.40
N TRP A 219 -20.42 15.78 -4.10
CA TRP A 219 -21.14 15.03 -3.07
C TRP A 219 -22.60 15.48 -2.91
N ASP A 220 -22.92 16.74 -3.25
CA ASP A 220 -24.29 17.23 -3.23
C ASP A 220 -25.11 16.64 -4.39
N GLU A 221 -24.50 16.54 -5.57
CA GLU A 221 -25.12 15.87 -6.73
C GLU A 221 -25.30 14.37 -6.45
N LEU A 222 -24.31 13.71 -5.80
CA LEU A 222 -24.42 12.31 -5.41
C LEU A 222 -25.60 12.08 -4.46
N GLU A 223 -25.81 12.94 -3.46
CA GLU A 223 -26.96 12.86 -2.56
C GLU A 223 -28.29 12.96 -3.32
N ALA A 224 -28.37 13.90 -4.27
CA ALA A 224 -29.55 14.06 -5.11
C ALA A 224 -29.80 12.83 -6.01
N VAL A 225 -28.75 12.23 -6.58
CA VAL A 225 -28.84 11.00 -7.36
C VAL A 225 -29.29 9.83 -6.47
N CYS A 226 -28.75 9.68 -5.27
CA CYS A 226 -29.19 8.67 -4.30
C CYS A 226 -30.69 8.79 -3.97
N ALA A 227 -31.18 10.01 -3.76
CA ALA A 227 -32.60 10.26 -3.53
C ALA A 227 -33.46 9.80 -4.72
N LYS A 228 -33.04 10.13 -5.94
CA LYS A 228 -33.71 9.70 -7.18
C LYS A 228 -33.73 8.18 -7.36
N ILE A 229 -32.62 7.52 -7.09
CA ILE A 229 -32.54 6.05 -7.14
C ILE A 229 -33.53 5.44 -6.16
N LYS A 230 -33.64 5.97 -4.93
CA LYS A 230 -34.61 5.49 -3.93
C LYS A 230 -36.08 5.74 -4.31
N GLU A 231 -36.37 6.78 -5.12
CA GLU A 231 -37.70 7.01 -5.69
C GLU A 231 -38.05 5.94 -6.75
N ILE A 232 -37.07 5.53 -7.58
CA ILE A 232 -37.22 4.56 -8.66
C ILE A 232 -37.21 3.14 -8.11
N ASP A 233 -36.25 2.81 -7.26
CA ASP A 233 -36.06 1.51 -6.62
C ASP A 233 -35.91 1.67 -5.10
N PRO A 234 -37.04 1.58 -4.36
CA PRO A 234 -37.02 1.74 -2.88
C PRO A 234 -36.18 0.71 -2.13
N ASN A 235 -35.92 -0.47 -2.72
CA ASN A 235 -35.16 -1.55 -2.10
C ASN A 235 -33.64 -1.39 -2.33
N ALA A 236 -33.22 -0.61 -3.32
CA ALA A 236 -31.81 -0.37 -3.59
C ALA A 236 -31.10 0.30 -2.41
N ILE A 237 -29.81 0.03 -2.27
CA ILE A 237 -28.85 0.84 -1.54
C ILE A 237 -28.04 1.60 -2.60
N PRO A 238 -28.38 2.86 -2.92
CA PRO A 238 -27.84 3.56 -4.09
C PRO A 238 -26.33 3.51 -4.25
N LEU A 239 -25.58 3.62 -3.14
CA LEU A 239 -24.11 3.67 -3.13
C LEU A 239 -23.51 2.62 -2.22
N GLY A 240 -22.55 1.83 -2.74
CA GLY A 240 -21.58 1.09 -1.94
C GLY A 240 -20.25 1.83 -1.87
N TYR A 241 -19.58 1.81 -0.71
CA TYR A 241 -18.22 2.35 -0.54
C TYR A 241 -17.30 1.26 0.01
N ASP A 242 -16.24 0.92 -0.73
CA ASP A 242 -15.42 -0.27 -0.46
C ASP A 242 -14.41 -0.11 0.70
N SER A 243 -14.19 1.10 1.23
CA SER A 243 -13.25 1.30 2.33
C SER A 243 -13.60 2.53 3.17
N GLU A 244 -13.91 2.34 4.44
CA GLU A 244 -14.17 3.41 5.40
C GLU A 244 -12.92 4.25 5.68
N ALA A 245 -11.75 3.63 5.73
CA ALA A 245 -10.48 4.32 5.95
C ALA A 245 -10.19 5.27 4.78
N ASN A 246 -10.29 4.78 3.56
CA ASN A 246 -10.07 5.59 2.36
C ASN A 246 -11.10 6.70 2.21
N TRP A 247 -12.38 6.40 2.49
CA TRP A 247 -13.43 7.41 2.55
C TRP A 247 -13.05 8.54 3.53
N PHE A 248 -12.61 8.19 4.74
CA PHE A 248 -12.28 9.19 5.75
C PHE A 248 -11.07 10.04 5.33
N ILE A 249 -10.02 9.43 4.77
CA ILE A 249 -8.84 10.14 4.25
C ILE A 249 -9.26 11.06 3.10
N THR A 250 -10.00 10.54 2.12
CA THR A 250 -10.49 11.31 0.97
C THR A 250 -11.30 12.52 1.41
N MET A 251 -12.21 12.35 2.36
CA MET A 251 -13.02 13.46 2.87
C MET A 251 -12.18 14.49 3.61
N THR A 252 -11.22 14.08 4.46
CA THR A 252 -10.33 15.02 5.14
C THR A 252 -9.50 15.84 4.17
N GLU A 253 -8.96 15.20 3.13
CA GLU A 253 -8.19 15.86 2.07
C GLU A 253 -9.05 16.85 1.25
N GLN A 254 -10.24 16.44 0.84
CA GLN A 254 -11.15 17.29 0.06
C GLN A 254 -11.65 18.49 0.86
N TYR A 255 -11.90 18.35 2.15
CA TYR A 255 -12.26 19.46 3.04
C TYR A 255 -11.06 20.29 3.51
N GLY A 256 -9.82 19.86 3.23
CA GLY A 256 -8.61 20.49 3.75
C GLY A 256 -8.52 20.45 5.27
N ALA A 257 -9.09 19.42 5.90
CA ALA A 257 -9.12 19.27 7.34
C ALA A 257 -7.85 18.58 7.87
N PRO A 258 -7.36 18.93 9.06
CA PRO A 258 -6.24 18.21 9.67
C PRO A 258 -6.58 16.73 9.91
N TYR A 259 -5.64 15.84 9.57
CA TYR A 259 -5.80 14.39 9.74
C TYR A 259 -4.74 13.82 10.69
N THR A 260 -3.47 13.85 10.27
CA THR A 260 -2.33 13.39 11.07
C THR A 260 -1.18 14.39 10.98
N SER A 261 -0.20 14.27 11.88
CA SER A 261 1.03 15.05 11.84
C SER A 261 2.22 14.18 12.24
N ALA A 262 3.36 14.39 11.59
CA ALA A 262 4.63 13.74 11.96
C ALA A 262 5.23 14.29 13.26
N THR A 263 4.80 15.49 13.70
CA THR A 263 5.34 16.20 14.88
C THR A 263 4.20 16.72 15.75
N GLY A 264 4.45 16.83 17.07
CA GLY A 264 3.45 17.30 18.03
C GLY A 264 2.34 16.27 18.27
N ASP A 265 1.09 16.70 18.26
CA ASP A 265 -0.06 15.79 18.33
C ASP A 265 -0.20 15.04 17.01
N HIS A 266 -0.02 13.73 17.03
CA HIS A 266 -0.03 12.90 15.82
C HIS A 266 -1.42 12.69 15.23
N PHE A 267 -2.48 12.77 16.02
CA PHE A 267 -3.86 12.50 15.62
C PHE A 267 -4.68 13.79 15.66
N LEU A 268 -4.90 14.41 14.50
CA LEU A 268 -5.57 15.70 14.36
C LEU A 268 -7.02 15.56 13.86
N PHE A 269 -7.46 14.36 13.53
CA PHE A 269 -8.74 14.10 12.86
C PHE A 269 -9.99 14.36 13.74
N ASN A 270 -9.84 14.49 15.06
CA ASN A 270 -10.95 14.81 15.95
C ASN A 270 -11.25 16.33 15.97
N ASN A 271 -11.65 16.89 14.86
CA ASN A 271 -11.99 18.29 14.67
C ASN A 271 -13.45 18.44 14.19
N ASP A 272 -13.95 19.68 14.18
CA ASP A 272 -15.36 19.93 13.86
C ASP A 272 -15.68 19.70 12.38
N THR A 273 -14.77 20.01 11.46
CA THR A 273 -14.94 19.75 10.02
C THR A 273 -15.14 18.26 9.75
N ASN A 274 -14.28 17.42 10.34
CA ASN A 274 -14.40 15.97 10.19
C ASN A 274 -15.69 15.43 10.81
N LYS A 275 -16.12 15.97 11.96
CA LYS A 275 -17.41 15.60 12.56
C LYS A 275 -18.61 15.96 11.70
N GLU A 276 -18.56 17.05 10.94
CA GLU A 276 -19.67 17.48 10.08
C GLU A 276 -19.84 16.53 8.88
N PHE A 277 -18.79 16.14 8.17
CA PHE A 277 -18.95 15.19 7.07
C PHE A 277 -19.34 13.78 7.59
N VAL A 278 -18.82 13.35 8.73
CA VAL A 278 -19.24 12.08 9.36
C VAL A 278 -20.75 12.10 9.71
N LYS A 279 -21.25 13.22 10.25
CA LYS A 279 -22.70 13.38 10.51
C LYS A 279 -23.50 13.32 9.21
N ARG A 280 -23.05 13.98 8.14
CA ARG A 280 -23.71 13.96 6.84
C ARG A 280 -23.84 12.54 6.28
N PHE A 281 -22.75 11.78 6.26
CA PHE A 281 -22.75 10.40 5.75
C PHE A 281 -23.56 9.45 6.67
N ARG A 282 -23.58 9.69 8.00
CA ARG A 282 -24.45 8.98 8.92
C ARG A 282 -25.94 9.21 8.59
N GLU A 283 -26.33 10.42 8.22
CA GLU A 283 -27.70 10.68 7.78
C GLU A 283 -28.01 10.01 6.45
N TRP A 284 -27.06 9.94 5.52
CA TRP A 284 -27.23 9.15 4.29
C TRP A 284 -27.44 7.67 4.57
N TYR A 285 -26.67 7.12 5.49
CA TYR A 285 -26.86 5.74 5.94
C TYR A 285 -28.28 5.52 6.51
N LYS A 286 -28.75 6.41 7.36
CA LYS A 286 -30.11 6.33 7.92
C LYS A 286 -31.23 6.44 6.86
N LYS A 287 -30.98 7.20 5.78
CA LYS A 287 -31.86 7.28 4.63
C LYS A 287 -31.79 6.02 3.72
N GLY A 288 -30.86 5.10 4.00
CA GLY A 288 -30.58 3.94 3.19
C GLY A 288 -29.92 4.28 1.84
N TYR A 289 -29.19 5.39 1.75
CA TYR A 289 -28.52 5.83 0.54
C TYR A 289 -27.19 5.12 0.31
N LEU A 290 -26.51 4.72 1.40
CA LEU A 290 -25.21 4.07 1.31
C LEU A 290 -25.05 2.91 2.28
N THR A 291 -24.14 2.02 1.94
CA THR A 291 -23.50 1.05 2.85
C THR A 291 -22.00 1.07 2.62
N THR A 292 -21.23 0.51 3.55
CA THR A 292 -19.78 0.39 3.47
C THR A 292 -19.35 -1.05 3.63
N GLN A 293 -18.08 -1.34 3.40
CA GLN A 293 -17.53 -2.70 3.53
C GLN A 293 -17.77 -3.29 4.92
N GLU A 294 -17.51 -2.53 5.98
CA GLU A 294 -17.68 -2.98 7.37
C GLU A 294 -19.16 -3.26 7.72
N ILE A 295 -20.07 -2.41 7.23
CA ILE A 295 -21.51 -2.56 7.49
C ILE A 295 -22.08 -3.74 6.68
N TYR A 296 -21.64 -3.89 5.43
CA TYR A 296 -22.10 -4.95 4.54
C TYR A 296 -21.45 -6.30 4.87
N GLY A 297 -20.26 -6.30 5.46
CA GLY A 297 -19.48 -7.48 5.83
C GLY A 297 -18.64 -8.09 4.72
N SER A 298 -18.54 -7.42 3.57
CA SER A 298 -17.69 -7.75 2.44
C SER A 298 -17.55 -6.56 1.50
N TYR A 299 -16.72 -6.67 0.43
CA TYR A 299 -16.63 -5.62 -0.58
C TYR A 299 -17.98 -5.31 -1.21
N THR A 300 -18.34 -4.02 -1.26
CA THR A 300 -19.65 -3.54 -1.75
C THR A 300 -19.80 -3.70 -3.26
N SER A 301 -18.73 -3.98 -3.99
CA SER A 301 -18.78 -4.42 -5.39
C SER A 301 -19.73 -5.59 -5.61
N GLY A 302 -19.88 -6.48 -4.63
CA GLY A 302 -20.87 -7.57 -4.67
C GLY A 302 -22.30 -7.08 -4.77
N LEU A 303 -22.67 -5.97 -4.13
CA LEU A 303 -23.98 -5.32 -4.29
C LEU A 303 -24.12 -4.64 -5.67
N PHE A 304 -23.05 -4.03 -6.15
CA PHE A 304 -23.06 -3.31 -7.42
C PHE A 304 -23.29 -4.25 -8.61
N VAL A 305 -22.65 -5.41 -8.62
CA VAL A 305 -22.82 -6.42 -9.69
C VAL A 305 -24.02 -7.34 -9.44
N SER A 306 -24.77 -7.17 -8.35
CA SER A 306 -25.90 -8.00 -7.98
C SER A 306 -27.07 -7.86 -8.99
N THR A 307 -27.66 -8.99 -9.32
CA THR A 307 -28.94 -9.07 -10.08
C THR A 307 -30.12 -9.34 -9.16
N GLU A 308 -29.89 -9.44 -7.85
CA GLU A 308 -30.92 -9.67 -6.85
C GLU A 308 -31.74 -8.40 -6.56
N GLU A 309 -32.79 -8.55 -5.71
CA GLU A 309 -33.66 -7.43 -5.34
C GLU A 309 -32.89 -6.32 -4.63
N VAL A 310 -31.99 -6.67 -3.68
CA VAL A 310 -31.12 -5.70 -3.02
C VAL A 310 -29.82 -5.55 -3.79
N LYS A 311 -29.60 -4.35 -4.30
CA LYS A 311 -28.43 -4.01 -5.13
C LYS A 311 -28.02 -2.55 -4.95
N SER A 312 -26.85 -2.19 -5.45
CA SER A 312 -26.46 -0.80 -5.62
C SER A 312 -26.36 -0.42 -7.11
N TYR A 313 -26.48 0.87 -7.39
CA TYR A 313 -26.36 1.41 -8.75
C TYR A 313 -25.09 2.25 -8.92
N MET A 314 -24.41 2.52 -7.80
CA MET A 314 -23.12 3.16 -7.73
C MET A 314 -22.22 2.44 -6.73
N SER A 315 -20.93 2.42 -7.01
CA SER A 315 -19.91 1.85 -6.13
C SER A 315 -18.66 2.71 -6.19
N ILE A 316 -18.14 3.12 -5.03
CA ILE A 316 -16.81 3.75 -4.95
C ILE A 316 -15.83 2.70 -4.45
N GLY A 317 -14.79 2.49 -5.21
CA GLY A 317 -13.75 1.53 -4.89
C GLY A 317 -12.50 1.73 -5.74
N SER A 318 -11.51 0.88 -5.52
CA SER A 318 -10.22 0.97 -6.21
C SER A 318 -10.36 0.79 -7.73
N SER A 319 -9.60 1.58 -8.50
CA SER A 319 -9.42 1.36 -9.94
C SER A 319 -8.87 -0.06 -10.23
N ALA A 320 -8.03 -0.59 -9.35
CA ALA A 320 -7.53 -1.96 -9.42
C ALA A 320 -8.61 -3.04 -9.18
N GLY A 321 -9.75 -2.66 -8.60
CA GLY A 321 -10.92 -3.52 -8.38
C GLY A 321 -11.88 -3.62 -9.57
N ALA A 322 -11.57 -3.04 -10.71
CA ALA A 322 -12.45 -2.93 -11.86
C ALA A 322 -13.04 -4.28 -12.33
N THR A 323 -12.26 -5.37 -12.25
CA THR A 323 -12.74 -6.71 -12.59
C THR A 323 -13.90 -7.18 -11.71
N HIS A 324 -13.95 -6.72 -10.45
CA HIS A 324 -15.00 -7.05 -9.48
C HIS A 324 -16.22 -6.14 -9.62
N GLN A 325 -16.09 -5.03 -10.34
CA GLN A 325 -17.16 -4.06 -10.58
C GLN A 325 -17.90 -4.34 -11.91
N ARG A 326 -17.60 -5.45 -12.58
CA ARG A 326 -18.28 -5.86 -13.80
C ARG A 326 -19.17 -7.07 -13.54
N PRO A 327 -20.47 -7.02 -13.86
CA PRO A 327 -21.36 -8.16 -13.68
C PRO A 327 -20.92 -9.32 -14.58
N LYS A 328 -21.21 -10.56 -14.14
CA LYS A 328 -20.98 -11.73 -14.96
C LYS A 328 -21.96 -11.74 -16.13
N MET A 329 -21.51 -12.22 -17.29
CA MET A 329 -22.40 -12.43 -18.43
C MET A 329 -23.47 -13.48 -18.09
N VAL A 330 -24.69 -13.20 -18.49
CA VAL A 330 -25.84 -14.14 -18.51
C VAL A 330 -26.20 -14.38 -19.96
N ASP A 331 -26.15 -15.62 -20.39
CA ASP A 331 -26.40 -16.02 -21.79
C ASP A 331 -25.55 -15.25 -22.83
N GLY A 332 -24.31 -14.93 -22.46
CA GLY A 332 -23.37 -14.22 -23.34
C GLY A 332 -23.57 -12.70 -23.42
N VAL A 333 -24.43 -12.13 -22.57
CA VAL A 333 -24.71 -10.68 -22.50
C VAL A 333 -24.49 -10.18 -21.10
N TYR A 334 -23.89 -9.00 -20.97
CA TYR A 334 -23.79 -8.33 -19.65
C TYR A 334 -25.17 -7.80 -19.23
N PRO A 335 -25.62 -8.04 -17.97
CA PRO A 335 -26.90 -7.55 -17.47
C PRO A 335 -27.05 -6.02 -17.56
N PHE A 336 -25.95 -5.29 -17.48
CA PHE A 336 -25.88 -3.85 -17.66
C PHE A 336 -24.46 -3.41 -18.06
N GLU A 337 -24.37 -2.23 -18.67
CA GLU A 337 -23.11 -1.56 -18.97
C GLU A 337 -22.62 -0.80 -17.72
N VAL A 338 -21.33 -0.94 -17.40
CA VAL A 338 -20.67 -0.21 -16.31
C VAL A 338 -20.01 1.03 -16.89
N GLY A 339 -20.30 2.18 -16.29
CA GLY A 339 -19.56 3.40 -16.52
C GLY A 339 -18.62 3.67 -15.34
N ILE A 340 -17.56 4.45 -15.62
CA ILE A 340 -16.63 4.91 -14.60
C ILE A 340 -16.47 6.42 -14.69
N ALA A 341 -16.33 7.02 -13.55
CA ALA A 341 -16.08 8.45 -13.39
C ALA A 341 -15.13 8.70 -12.23
N THR A 342 -14.62 9.91 -12.16
CA THR A 342 -13.91 10.38 -10.96
C THR A 342 -14.86 10.34 -9.76
N ILE A 343 -14.31 10.17 -8.56
CA ILE A 343 -15.11 10.28 -7.34
C ILE A 343 -15.67 11.70 -7.21
N PRO A 344 -16.87 11.87 -6.60
CA PRO A 344 -17.41 13.18 -6.33
C PRO A 344 -16.46 14.04 -5.49
N GLN A 345 -16.48 15.35 -5.70
CA GLN A 345 -15.60 16.32 -5.05
C GLN A 345 -16.39 17.25 -4.14
N VAL A 346 -15.75 17.73 -3.08
CA VAL A 346 -16.24 18.86 -2.28
C VAL A 346 -16.11 20.15 -3.10
N ASP A 347 -14.99 20.30 -3.80
CA ASP A 347 -14.71 21.41 -4.73
C ASP A 347 -14.17 20.83 -6.04
N ALA A 348 -15.01 20.80 -7.08
CA ALA A 348 -14.64 20.29 -8.40
C ALA A 348 -13.55 21.12 -9.09
N SER A 349 -13.29 22.36 -8.65
CA SER A 349 -12.21 23.21 -9.18
C SER A 349 -10.84 22.88 -8.57
N ASN A 350 -10.81 22.15 -7.44
CA ASN A 350 -9.60 21.69 -6.77
C ASN A 350 -9.75 20.20 -6.39
N PRO A 351 -9.79 19.31 -7.40
CA PRO A 351 -10.07 17.91 -7.18
C PRO A 351 -8.95 17.23 -6.39
N LYS A 352 -9.35 16.35 -5.46
CA LYS A 352 -8.43 15.52 -4.69
C LYS A 352 -8.93 14.09 -4.66
N VAL A 353 -8.01 13.17 -4.79
CA VAL A 353 -8.26 11.74 -4.73
C VAL A 353 -7.11 11.05 -4.00
N ILE A 354 -7.41 9.98 -3.31
CA ILE A 354 -6.42 9.19 -2.59
C ILE A 354 -5.54 8.40 -3.57
N SER A 355 -4.22 8.38 -3.32
CA SER A 355 -3.31 7.42 -3.94
C SER A 355 -3.34 6.13 -3.14
N GLN A 356 -3.51 5.02 -3.82
CA GLN A 356 -3.57 3.67 -3.26
C GLN A 356 -2.60 2.75 -4.00
N GLY A 357 -2.59 1.49 -3.58
CA GLY A 357 -1.77 0.43 -4.15
C GLY A 357 -0.50 0.21 -3.33
N PRO A 358 -0.01 -1.04 -3.33
CA PRO A 358 1.08 -1.43 -2.47
C PRO A 358 2.40 -0.80 -2.88
N SER A 359 3.18 -0.47 -1.87
CA SER A 359 4.62 -0.30 -1.96
C SER A 359 5.32 -1.53 -1.36
N LEU A 360 6.61 -1.66 -1.63
CA LEU A 360 7.47 -2.70 -1.07
C LEU A 360 8.38 -2.09 0.00
N CYS A 361 8.39 -2.67 1.19
CA CYS A 361 9.39 -2.40 2.21
C CYS A 361 10.30 -3.62 2.41
N ILE A 362 11.54 -3.35 2.81
CA ILE A 362 12.50 -4.37 3.23
C ILE A 362 12.57 -4.39 4.75
N LEU A 363 12.36 -5.57 5.33
CA LEU A 363 12.36 -5.76 6.77
C LEU A 363 13.66 -6.39 7.23
N GLN A 364 14.15 -5.92 8.36
CA GLN A 364 15.36 -6.43 9.01
C GLN A 364 15.13 -6.72 10.48
N GLY A 365 15.98 -7.56 11.06
CA GLY A 365 15.95 -7.89 12.47
C GLY A 365 17.18 -8.68 12.86
N GLY A 366 17.33 -9.04 14.12
CA GLY A 366 18.54 -9.68 14.64
C GLY A 366 18.94 -11.02 13.99
N LYS A 367 18.07 -11.59 13.15
CA LYS A 367 18.35 -12.83 12.39
C LYS A 367 18.53 -12.58 10.89
N THR A 368 18.31 -11.37 10.42
CA THR A 368 18.46 -11.01 9.00
C THR A 368 19.93 -10.68 8.74
N SER A 369 20.53 -11.36 7.75
CA SER A 369 21.90 -11.05 7.33
C SER A 369 21.93 -9.87 6.36
N ASP A 370 23.07 -9.18 6.27
CA ASP A 370 23.27 -8.09 5.31
C ASP A 370 23.04 -8.58 3.88
N GLN A 371 23.46 -9.81 3.57
CA GLN A 371 23.24 -10.41 2.26
C GLN A 371 21.76 -10.67 1.94
N GLN A 372 20.94 -11.00 2.94
CA GLN A 372 19.49 -11.06 2.75
C GLN A 372 18.88 -9.67 2.47
N VAL A 373 19.36 -8.62 3.11
CA VAL A 373 18.90 -7.24 2.83
C VAL A 373 19.27 -6.83 1.41
N VAL A 374 20.53 -7.05 1.00
CA VAL A 374 21.00 -6.72 -0.36
C VAL A 374 20.28 -7.55 -1.43
N ALA A 375 20.07 -8.85 -1.20
CA ALA A 375 19.32 -9.71 -2.10
C ALA A 375 17.84 -9.31 -2.21
N SER A 376 17.23 -8.91 -1.10
CA SER A 376 15.87 -8.35 -1.08
C SER A 376 15.79 -7.07 -1.92
N TRP A 377 16.78 -6.19 -1.79
CA TRP A 377 16.87 -4.98 -2.58
C TRP A 377 16.99 -5.26 -4.07
N LEU A 378 17.86 -6.20 -4.49
CA LEU A 378 17.99 -6.59 -5.89
C LEU A 378 16.65 -7.04 -6.48
N PHE A 379 15.87 -7.80 -5.73
CA PHE A 379 14.55 -8.26 -6.18
C PHE A 379 13.52 -7.12 -6.20
N VAL A 380 13.50 -6.26 -5.17
CA VAL A 380 12.64 -5.06 -5.13
C VAL A 380 12.97 -4.14 -6.31
N LYS A 381 14.24 -3.83 -6.54
CA LYS A 381 14.71 -3.05 -7.69
C LYS A 381 14.25 -3.70 -8.99
N TYR A 382 14.47 -5.01 -9.15
CA TYR A 382 14.07 -5.73 -10.36
C TYR A 382 12.58 -5.60 -10.67
N LEU A 383 11.70 -5.78 -9.69
CA LEU A 383 10.25 -5.65 -9.90
C LEU A 383 9.83 -4.21 -10.19
N THR A 384 10.41 -3.24 -9.50
CA THR A 384 9.95 -1.84 -9.58
C THR A 384 10.52 -1.07 -10.76
N THR A 385 11.65 -1.53 -11.35
CA THR A 385 12.27 -0.89 -12.53
C THR A 385 12.15 -1.71 -13.82
N ASN A 386 11.52 -2.88 -13.78
CA ASN A 386 11.34 -3.72 -14.97
C ASN A 386 10.04 -3.32 -15.69
N MET A 387 10.19 -2.62 -16.82
CA MET A 387 9.06 -2.14 -17.63
C MET A 387 8.13 -3.29 -18.05
N ALA A 388 8.67 -4.44 -18.47
CA ALA A 388 7.86 -5.58 -18.90
C ALA A 388 7.03 -6.14 -17.73
N PHE A 389 7.61 -6.28 -16.53
CA PHE A 389 6.87 -6.65 -15.34
C PHE A 389 5.77 -5.63 -15.02
N GLN A 390 6.10 -4.34 -15.02
CA GLN A 390 5.16 -3.27 -14.68
C GLN A 390 3.97 -3.25 -15.63
N THR A 391 4.18 -3.40 -16.94
CA THR A 391 3.10 -3.43 -17.93
C THR A 391 2.24 -4.70 -17.85
N GLU A 392 2.86 -5.88 -17.69
CA GLU A 392 2.14 -7.16 -17.60
C GLU A 392 1.34 -7.26 -16.29
N PHE A 393 1.94 -6.88 -15.17
CA PHE A 393 1.27 -6.85 -13.87
C PHE A 393 0.06 -5.90 -13.86
N SER A 394 0.22 -4.70 -14.44
CA SER A 394 -0.83 -3.71 -14.55
C SER A 394 -1.95 -4.17 -15.48
N SER A 395 -1.61 -4.73 -16.64
CA SER A 395 -2.60 -5.27 -17.58
C SER A 395 -3.40 -6.45 -17.01
N THR A 396 -2.83 -7.20 -16.07
CA THR A 396 -3.49 -8.34 -15.42
C THR A 396 -4.40 -7.92 -14.28
N SER A 397 -4.16 -6.77 -13.65
CA SER A 397 -4.82 -6.38 -12.39
C SER A 397 -5.71 -5.15 -12.47
N GLY A 398 -5.44 -4.23 -13.40
CA GLY A 398 -6.02 -2.89 -13.39
C GLY A 398 -5.31 -1.91 -12.45
N TYR A 399 -4.19 -2.30 -11.80
CA TYR A 399 -3.27 -1.35 -11.21
C TYR A 399 -2.59 -0.50 -12.29
N MET A 400 -2.12 0.67 -11.90
CA MET A 400 -1.30 1.54 -12.76
C MET A 400 0.17 1.22 -12.60
N PRO A 401 0.96 1.18 -13.69
CA PRO A 401 2.41 1.09 -13.60
C PRO A 401 2.99 2.29 -12.85
N VAL A 402 4.10 2.09 -12.16
CA VAL A 402 4.77 3.14 -11.38
C VAL A 402 5.84 3.88 -12.16
N LEU A 403 6.13 3.45 -13.39
CA LEU A 403 7.11 4.04 -14.30
C LEU A 403 6.40 4.84 -15.40
N GLU A 404 6.91 6.03 -15.72
CA GLU A 404 6.41 6.83 -16.85
C GLU A 404 6.54 6.11 -18.17
N SER A 405 7.69 5.44 -18.40
CA SER A 405 7.96 4.65 -19.61
C SER A 405 6.96 3.50 -19.75
N ALA A 406 6.61 2.82 -18.66
CA ALA A 406 5.65 1.72 -18.69
C ALA A 406 4.22 2.19 -18.98
N GLN A 407 3.84 3.39 -18.54
CA GLN A 407 2.53 3.98 -18.89
C GLN A 407 2.43 4.36 -20.38
N GLN A 408 3.56 4.65 -21.01
CA GLN A 408 3.64 5.03 -22.43
C GLN A 408 3.95 3.83 -23.34
N GLU A 409 4.18 2.65 -22.78
CA GLU A 409 4.53 1.45 -23.53
C GLU A 409 3.39 1.03 -24.48
N GLU A 410 3.72 0.70 -25.74
CA GLU A 410 2.73 0.48 -26.82
C GLU A 410 1.73 -0.63 -26.49
N ASN A 411 2.17 -1.74 -25.90
CA ASN A 411 1.26 -2.84 -25.55
C ASN A 411 0.32 -2.47 -24.40
N TYR A 412 0.81 -1.69 -23.42
CA TYR A 412 -0.01 -1.19 -22.33
C TYR A 412 -1.05 -0.18 -22.84
N ALA A 413 -0.63 0.75 -23.69
CA ALA A 413 -1.52 1.71 -24.34
C ALA A 413 -2.58 0.99 -25.20
N ALA A 414 -2.18 -0.05 -25.96
CA ALA A 414 -3.08 -0.87 -26.73
C ALA A 414 -4.06 -1.66 -25.85
N TRP A 415 -3.63 -2.12 -24.67
CA TRP A 415 -4.50 -2.77 -23.69
C TRP A 415 -5.52 -1.80 -23.12
N LEU A 416 -5.10 -0.58 -22.74
CA LEU A 416 -6.00 0.47 -22.28
C LEU A 416 -7.03 0.87 -23.35
N ALA A 417 -6.65 0.87 -24.63
CA ALA A 417 -7.52 1.20 -25.74
C ALA A 417 -8.54 0.09 -26.11
N LYS A 418 -8.39 -1.12 -25.55
CA LYS A 418 -9.36 -2.21 -25.79
C LYS A 418 -10.70 -1.90 -25.15
N ALA A 419 -11.72 -1.79 -25.99
CA ALA A 419 -13.09 -1.46 -25.59
C ALA A 419 -13.82 -2.57 -24.78
N ASP A 420 -13.14 -3.61 -24.33
CA ASP A 420 -13.76 -4.78 -23.69
C ASP A 420 -13.92 -4.68 -22.17
N GLY A 421 -13.79 -3.48 -21.61
CA GLY A 421 -14.19 -3.19 -20.26
C GLY A 421 -13.10 -2.84 -19.25
N TYR A 422 -11.86 -2.65 -19.69
CA TYR A 422 -10.79 -2.10 -18.87
C TYR A 422 -10.29 -0.73 -19.36
N SER A 423 -10.74 -0.28 -20.52
CA SER A 423 -10.41 1.00 -21.14
C SER A 423 -10.84 2.25 -20.35
N PHE A 424 -11.53 2.06 -19.25
CA PHE A 424 -11.99 3.15 -18.41
C PHE A 424 -10.94 3.66 -17.41
N LEU A 425 -9.77 3.04 -17.35
CA LEU A 425 -8.63 3.61 -16.63
C LEU A 425 -7.99 4.79 -17.36
N THR A 426 -8.43 5.09 -18.59
CA THR A 426 -7.96 6.20 -19.43
C THR A 426 -8.90 7.40 -19.47
N ALA A 427 -10.04 7.36 -18.79
CA ALA A 427 -10.99 8.47 -18.77
C ALA A 427 -10.55 9.63 -17.88
#